data_c6db051f22c9c9cceeba75ac84eb82c8
#
_entry.id   c6db051f22c9c9cceeba75ac84eb82c8
#
_cell.length_a   1.000
_cell.length_b   1.000
_cell.length_c   1.000
_cell.angle_alpha   90.00
_cell.angle_beta   90.00
_cell.angle_gamma   90.00
#
_symmetry.space_group_name_H-M   'P 1'
#
loop_
_entity.id
_entity.type
_entity.pdbx_description
1 polymer ?
#
loop_
_entity_poly.entity_id
_entity_poly.type
_entity_poly.pdbx_seq_one_letter_code
_entity_poly.pdbx_strand_id
1 'polypeptide(L)'
;LGADRSKMSKRHGATSVVEYEKAGFLAEAFFNFMTLLGWSPPDDSREIYSQRELVDLFTLDRVVGHGAIFDAEKLKWMNLQYIKALPSDDLYRRCMPFLEAIPGFPGPYGPAALRELAGLFRERMNTLAEITRHAEYFFQEPEAYDEKGLKNALKTPDLPAVVEALAARL
;
A
#
# COMPACT_ATOMS: atom_id res chain seq x y z
N LEU A 1 0.10 21.51 -8.47
CA LEU A 1 -1.15 22.12 -8.02
C LEU A 1 -1.99 21.06 -7.28
N GLY A 2 -2.85 21.49 -6.34
CA GLY A 2 -3.88 20.63 -5.75
C GLY A 2 -4.99 20.31 -6.74
N ALA A 3 -5.93 19.45 -6.34
CA ALA A 3 -7.09 19.09 -7.16
C ALA A 3 -7.97 20.31 -7.54
N ASP A 4 -7.99 21.33 -6.70
CA ASP A 4 -8.65 22.63 -6.93
C ASP A 4 -7.85 23.59 -7.82
N ARG A 5 -6.72 23.14 -8.37
CA ARG A 5 -5.76 23.92 -9.16
C ARG A 5 -5.05 25.05 -8.39
N SER A 6 -5.24 25.13 -7.08
CA SER A 6 -4.47 26.06 -6.24
C SER A 6 -3.08 25.51 -5.93
N LYS A 7 -2.20 26.35 -5.39
CA LYS A 7 -0.89 25.92 -4.92
C LYS A 7 -1.06 24.90 -3.79
N MET A 8 -0.39 23.75 -3.90
CA MET A 8 -0.41 22.74 -2.83
C MET A 8 0.00 23.34 -1.48
N SER A 9 -0.76 22.98 -0.47
CA SER A 9 -0.56 23.42 0.91
C SER A 9 -0.97 22.30 1.87
N LYS A 10 -0.69 22.44 3.16
CA LYS A 10 -1.09 21.47 4.21
C LYS A 10 -2.59 21.15 4.25
N ARG A 11 -3.45 22.00 3.66
CA ARG A 11 -4.89 21.73 3.53
C ARG A 11 -5.21 20.60 2.53
N HIS A 12 -4.29 20.28 1.65
CA HIS A 12 -4.44 19.25 0.61
C HIS A 12 -3.88 17.88 1.05
N GLY A 13 -3.55 17.71 2.34
CA GLY A 13 -2.98 16.49 2.90
C GLY A 13 -1.46 16.56 3.04
N ALA A 14 -0.79 15.42 2.91
CA ALA A 14 0.66 15.33 2.99
C ALA A 14 1.33 16.25 1.97
N THR A 15 2.30 17.02 2.41
CA THR A 15 3.02 18.01 1.57
C THR A 15 4.54 17.84 1.62
N SER A 16 5.05 16.99 2.51
CA SER A 16 6.47 16.68 2.60
C SER A 16 6.72 15.21 2.22
N VAL A 17 7.88 14.93 1.65
CA VAL A 17 8.31 13.57 1.30
C VAL A 17 8.28 12.64 2.53
N VAL A 18 8.65 13.17 3.70
CA VAL A 18 8.63 12.42 4.97
C VAL A 18 7.21 11.98 5.38
N GLU A 19 6.20 12.80 5.07
CA GLU A 19 4.80 12.43 5.36
C GLU A 19 4.33 11.28 4.46
N TYR A 20 4.75 11.24 3.20
CA TYR A 20 4.47 10.12 2.29
C TYR A 20 5.20 8.85 2.73
N GLU A 21 6.45 8.95 3.16
CA GLU A 21 7.20 7.82 3.73
C GLU A 21 6.47 7.23 4.95
N LYS A 22 6.06 8.08 5.91
CA LYS A 22 5.29 7.67 7.09
C LYS A 22 3.92 7.05 6.75
N ALA A 23 3.30 7.50 5.68
CA ALA A 23 2.06 6.93 5.16
C ALA A 23 2.29 5.60 4.42
N GLY A 24 3.53 5.14 4.26
CA GLY A 24 3.87 3.86 3.65
C GLY A 24 3.95 3.87 2.13
N PHE A 25 4.17 5.03 1.52
CA PHE A 25 4.50 5.10 0.10
C PHE A 25 5.93 4.66 -0.14
N LEU A 26 6.14 3.88 -1.19
CA LEU A 26 7.47 3.45 -1.63
C LEU A 26 8.19 4.61 -2.33
N ALA A 27 9.47 4.80 -2.02
CA ALA A 27 10.27 5.86 -2.63
C ALA A 27 10.31 5.74 -4.15
N GLU A 28 10.37 4.51 -4.68
CA GLU A 28 10.39 4.21 -6.10
C GLU A 28 9.08 4.62 -6.79
N ALA A 29 7.94 4.34 -6.16
CA ALA A 29 6.62 4.73 -6.66
C ALA A 29 6.46 6.25 -6.65
N PHE A 30 6.85 6.89 -5.57
CA PHE A 30 6.80 8.33 -5.42
C PHE A 30 7.70 9.03 -6.45
N PHE A 31 8.91 8.51 -6.66
CA PHE A 31 9.85 9.03 -7.67
C PHE A 31 9.26 8.93 -9.07
N ASN A 32 8.71 7.77 -9.45
CA ASN A 32 8.06 7.59 -10.75
C ASN A 32 6.87 8.56 -10.92
N PHE A 33 5.99 8.65 -9.93
CA PHE A 33 4.86 9.58 -9.95
C PHE A 33 5.31 11.03 -10.13
N MET A 34 6.29 11.49 -9.36
CA MET A 34 6.80 12.86 -9.45
C MET A 34 7.46 13.17 -10.78
N THR A 35 8.15 12.18 -11.39
CA THR A 35 8.72 12.33 -12.72
C THR A 35 7.62 12.55 -13.76
N LEU A 36 6.57 11.73 -13.74
CA LEU A 36 5.44 11.85 -14.69
C LEU A 36 4.55 13.07 -14.43
N LEU A 37 4.65 13.71 -13.28
CA LEU A 37 3.83 14.87 -12.93
C LEU A 37 4.10 16.10 -13.83
N GLY A 38 5.27 16.19 -14.42
CA GLY A 38 5.66 17.33 -15.26
C GLY A 38 6.52 16.94 -16.46
N TRP A 39 6.56 15.65 -16.80
CA TRP A 39 7.30 15.11 -17.91
C TRP A 39 6.51 14.00 -18.61
N SER A 40 6.57 13.96 -19.95
CA SER A 40 5.88 12.95 -20.75
C SER A 40 6.89 11.93 -21.29
N PRO A 41 6.75 10.63 -20.96
CA PRO A 41 7.62 9.58 -21.51
C PRO A 41 7.44 9.42 -23.02
N PRO A 42 8.39 8.77 -23.72
CA PRO A 42 8.25 8.46 -25.15
C PRO A 42 7.06 7.55 -25.46
N ASP A 43 6.69 6.67 -24.53
CA ASP A 43 5.53 5.77 -24.60
C ASP A 43 4.49 6.21 -23.58
N ASP A 44 3.41 6.81 -24.05
CA ASP A 44 2.33 7.36 -23.21
C ASP A 44 1.37 6.27 -22.71
N SER A 45 1.47 5.05 -23.23
CA SER A 45 0.65 3.91 -22.77
C SER A 45 1.16 3.30 -21.45
N ARG A 46 2.38 3.63 -21.06
CA ARG A 46 3.06 3.08 -19.88
C ARG A 46 3.20 4.12 -18.79
N GLU A 47 2.91 3.72 -17.55
CA GLU A 47 2.98 4.60 -16.37
C GLU A 47 3.92 4.07 -15.27
N ILE A 48 4.29 2.79 -15.29
CA ILE A 48 5.17 2.16 -14.30
C ILE A 48 6.55 1.95 -14.91
N TYR A 49 7.55 2.61 -14.36
CA TYR A 49 8.94 2.59 -14.80
C TYR A 49 9.86 2.34 -13.62
N SER A 50 10.91 1.56 -13.79
CA SER A 50 12.00 1.54 -12.81
C SER A 50 12.71 2.89 -12.77
N GLN A 51 13.36 3.20 -11.64
CA GLN A 51 14.15 4.43 -11.52
C GLN A 51 15.21 4.54 -12.62
N ARG A 52 15.86 3.44 -13.00
CA ARG A 52 16.86 3.42 -14.07
C ARG A 52 16.26 3.77 -15.42
N GLU A 53 15.13 3.17 -15.78
CA GLU A 53 14.43 3.51 -17.02
C GLU A 53 14.05 4.98 -17.08
N LEU A 54 13.56 5.56 -15.98
CA LEU A 54 13.24 6.98 -15.93
C LEU A 54 14.46 7.86 -16.16
N VAL A 55 15.59 7.53 -15.54
CA VAL A 55 16.86 8.26 -15.76
C VAL A 55 17.33 8.15 -17.20
N ASP A 56 17.25 6.96 -17.80
CA ASP A 56 17.71 6.72 -19.16
C ASP A 56 16.79 7.38 -20.22
N LEU A 57 15.49 7.50 -19.94
CA LEU A 57 14.49 8.08 -20.84
C LEU A 57 14.32 9.60 -20.70
N PHE A 58 14.69 10.15 -19.54
CA PHE A 58 14.42 11.55 -19.22
C PHE A 58 15.14 12.52 -20.14
N THR A 59 14.39 13.43 -20.75
CA THR A 59 14.92 14.53 -21.54
C THR A 59 14.19 15.83 -21.21
N LEU A 60 14.89 16.96 -21.30
CA LEU A 60 14.31 18.26 -20.99
C LEU A 60 13.26 18.71 -22.00
N ASP A 61 13.37 18.28 -23.25
CA ASP A 61 12.45 18.65 -24.34
C ASP A 61 11.01 18.16 -24.08
N ARG A 62 10.87 17.15 -23.22
CA ARG A 62 9.57 16.54 -22.86
C ARG A 62 9.01 17.05 -21.55
N VAL A 63 9.67 18.05 -20.96
CA VAL A 63 9.17 18.72 -19.74
C VAL A 63 8.02 19.64 -20.10
N VAL A 64 6.90 19.46 -19.41
CA VAL A 64 5.68 20.22 -19.65
C VAL A 64 5.72 21.52 -18.85
N GLY A 65 5.64 22.66 -19.55
CA GLY A 65 5.81 24.01 -18.96
C GLY A 65 4.59 24.55 -18.20
N HIS A 66 3.50 23.79 -18.06
CA HIS A 66 2.33 24.22 -17.29
C HIS A 66 2.22 23.47 -15.95
N GLY A 67 1.49 24.08 -14.99
CA GLY A 67 1.33 23.49 -13.65
C GLY A 67 0.57 22.16 -13.70
N ALA A 68 1.22 21.09 -13.25
CA ALA A 68 0.61 19.77 -13.14
C ALA A 68 -0.27 19.67 -11.89
N ILE A 69 -1.37 18.92 -11.99
CA ILE A 69 -2.26 18.62 -10.86
C ILE A 69 -1.75 17.36 -10.17
N PHE A 70 -1.56 17.46 -8.85
CA PHE A 70 -1.19 16.33 -8.03
C PHE A 70 -2.40 15.43 -7.79
N ASP A 71 -2.44 14.27 -8.44
CA ASP A 71 -3.49 13.28 -8.31
C ASP A 71 -3.07 12.23 -7.25
N ALA A 72 -3.64 12.34 -6.06
CA ALA A 72 -3.35 11.43 -4.95
C ALA A 72 -3.85 10.01 -5.19
N GLU A 73 -4.94 9.83 -5.91
CA GLU A 73 -5.48 8.50 -6.23
C GLU A 73 -4.60 7.79 -7.27
N LYS A 74 -4.08 8.52 -8.24
CA LYS A 74 -3.07 7.99 -9.17
C LYS A 74 -1.81 7.58 -8.44
N LEU A 75 -1.33 8.37 -7.49
CA LEU A 75 -0.16 8.01 -6.67
C LEU A 75 -0.40 6.73 -5.88
N LYS A 76 -1.57 6.56 -5.25
CA LYS A 76 -1.94 5.33 -4.53
C LYS A 76 -1.98 4.13 -5.46
N TRP A 77 -2.61 4.27 -6.63
CA TRP A 77 -2.65 3.21 -7.63
C TRP A 77 -1.24 2.81 -8.08
N MET A 78 -0.39 3.78 -8.39
CA MET A 78 1.01 3.49 -8.76
C MET A 78 1.74 2.77 -7.64
N ASN A 79 1.60 3.25 -6.40
CA ASN A 79 2.24 2.64 -5.24
C ASN A 79 1.81 1.18 -5.06
N LEU A 80 0.52 0.86 -5.24
CA LEU A 80 0.03 -0.51 -5.24
C LEU A 80 0.73 -1.37 -6.30
N GLN A 81 0.96 -0.86 -7.54
CA GLN A 81 1.67 -1.62 -8.57
C GLN A 81 3.11 -1.97 -8.14
N TYR A 82 3.80 -1.02 -7.50
CA TYR A 82 5.14 -1.28 -6.96
C TYR A 82 5.12 -2.27 -5.80
N ILE A 83 4.16 -2.16 -4.87
CA ILE A 83 3.98 -3.13 -3.77
C ILE A 83 3.76 -4.54 -4.33
N LYS A 84 2.93 -4.69 -5.35
CA LYS A 84 2.67 -5.97 -6.02
C LYS A 84 3.94 -6.59 -6.63
N ALA A 85 4.82 -5.76 -7.16
CA ALA A 85 6.06 -6.19 -7.81
C ALA A 85 7.19 -6.52 -6.82
N LEU A 86 7.07 -6.19 -5.52
CA LEU A 86 8.10 -6.46 -4.53
C LEU A 86 8.31 -7.97 -4.35
N PRO A 87 9.57 -8.45 -4.26
CA PRO A 87 9.87 -9.78 -3.73
C PRO A 87 9.27 -9.95 -2.32
N SER A 88 8.87 -11.17 -1.96
CA SER A 88 8.20 -11.41 -0.66
C SER A 88 9.04 -11.01 0.55
N ASP A 89 10.35 -11.22 0.51
CA ASP A 89 11.26 -10.80 1.58
C ASP A 89 11.37 -9.27 1.69
N ASP A 90 11.34 -8.56 0.57
CA ASP A 90 11.35 -7.11 0.54
C ASP A 90 10.05 -6.53 1.08
N LEU A 91 8.92 -7.08 0.64
CA LEU A 91 7.61 -6.68 1.15
C LEU A 91 7.55 -6.86 2.67
N TYR A 92 7.91 -8.05 3.17
CA TYR A 92 7.95 -8.34 4.60
C TYR A 92 8.80 -7.33 5.37
N ARG A 93 10.05 -7.12 4.94
CA ARG A 93 10.98 -6.20 5.59
C ARG A 93 10.44 -4.76 5.64
N ARG A 94 9.82 -4.30 4.55
CA ARG A 94 9.24 -2.95 4.47
C ARG A 94 7.94 -2.80 5.25
N CYS A 95 7.18 -3.88 5.46
CA CYS A 95 5.99 -3.89 6.30
C CYS A 95 6.31 -3.92 7.80
N MET A 96 7.49 -4.40 8.19
CA MET A 96 7.86 -4.59 9.61
C MET A 96 7.62 -3.37 10.50
N PRO A 97 8.04 -2.14 10.14
CA PRO A 97 7.83 -0.98 11.00
C PRO A 97 6.35 -0.70 11.29
N PHE A 98 5.46 -1.06 10.37
CA PHE A 98 4.01 -0.90 10.52
C PHE A 98 3.38 -2.06 11.30
N LEU A 99 3.89 -3.27 11.14
CA LEU A 99 3.46 -4.43 11.92
C LEU A 99 3.88 -4.28 13.40
N GLU A 100 5.10 -3.84 13.67
CA GLU A 100 5.61 -3.59 15.03
C GLU A 100 4.82 -2.51 15.78
N ALA A 101 4.11 -1.63 15.06
CA ALA A 101 3.22 -0.64 15.67
C ALA A 101 1.88 -1.21 16.14
N ILE A 102 1.54 -2.46 15.77
CA ILE A 102 0.29 -3.11 16.17
C ILE A 102 0.44 -3.64 17.60
N PRO A 103 -0.45 -3.27 18.54
CA PRO A 103 -0.44 -3.85 19.88
C PRO A 103 -0.58 -5.38 19.82
N GLY A 104 0.21 -6.09 20.64
CA GLY A 104 0.24 -7.55 20.65
C GLY A 104 1.21 -8.19 19.65
N PHE A 105 1.80 -7.42 18.75
CA PHE A 105 2.84 -7.92 17.84
C PHE A 105 4.08 -8.39 18.63
N PRO A 106 4.78 -9.49 18.22
CA PRO A 106 4.46 -10.35 17.07
C PRO A 106 3.44 -11.46 17.40
N GLY A 107 2.87 -11.52 18.61
CA GLY A 107 2.03 -12.61 19.03
C GLY A 107 2.78 -13.95 19.03
N PRO A 108 2.10 -15.06 18.69
CA PRO A 108 2.72 -16.37 18.58
C PRO A 108 3.44 -16.61 17.24
N TYR A 109 3.50 -15.61 16.35
CA TYR A 109 3.95 -15.78 14.97
C TYR A 109 5.46 -15.60 14.82
N GLY A 110 6.10 -16.60 14.20
CA GLY A 110 7.50 -16.51 13.79
C GLY A 110 7.67 -15.77 12.45
N PRO A 111 8.94 -15.49 12.05
CA PRO A 111 9.22 -14.70 10.83
C PRO A 111 8.63 -15.26 9.54
N ALA A 112 8.49 -16.59 9.41
CA ALA A 112 7.89 -17.23 8.24
C ALA A 112 6.39 -16.89 8.14
N ALA A 113 5.64 -17.03 9.23
CA ALA A 113 4.21 -16.71 9.29
C ALA A 113 3.96 -15.22 9.06
N LEU A 114 4.79 -14.33 9.61
CA LEU A 114 4.69 -12.89 9.40
C LEU A 114 4.98 -12.49 7.95
N ARG A 115 5.86 -13.22 7.26
CA ARG A 115 6.11 -13.03 5.82
C ARG A 115 4.90 -13.43 4.99
N GLU A 116 4.28 -14.56 5.31
CA GLU A 116 3.05 -14.99 4.66
C GLU A 116 1.91 -14.00 4.91
N LEU A 117 1.78 -13.51 6.15
CA LEU A 117 0.83 -12.49 6.53
C LEU A 117 0.96 -11.23 5.66
N ALA A 118 2.18 -10.70 5.49
CA ALA A 118 2.42 -9.57 4.61
C ALA A 118 2.00 -9.87 3.16
N GLY A 119 2.25 -11.10 2.69
CA GLY A 119 1.85 -11.58 1.37
C GLY A 119 0.34 -11.62 1.15
N LEU A 120 -0.45 -11.97 2.18
CA LEU A 120 -1.92 -12.04 2.09
C LEU A 120 -2.56 -10.69 1.74
N PHE A 121 -1.96 -9.61 2.18
CA PHE A 121 -2.51 -8.25 1.98
C PHE A 121 -1.89 -7.50 0.80
N ARG A 122 -0.91 -8.08 0.11
CA ARG A 122 -0.19 -7.49 -1.03
C ARG A 122 -1.11 -6.80 -2.05
N GLU A 123 -2.19 -7.47 -2.41
CA GLU A 123 -3.15 -7.00 -3.43
C GLU A 123 -4.16 -5.96 -2.90
N ARG A 124 -4.17 -5.73 -1.59
CA ARG A 124 -5.18 -4.91 -0.90
C ARG A 124 -4.61 -3.64 -0.26
N MET A 125 -3.29 -3.47 -0.29
CA MET A 125 -2.60 -2.33 0.32
C MET A 125 -2.21 -1.32 -0.75
N ASN A 126 -2.82 -0.15 -0.74
CA ASN A 126 -2.35 0.97 -1.56
C ASN A 126 -1.10 1.62 -0.96
N THR A 127 -0.92 1.50 0.35
CA THR A 127 0.30 1.89 1.07
C THR A 127 0.69 0.82 2.08
N LEU A 128 1.97 0.74 2.43
CA LEU A 128 2.46 -0.25 3.40
C LEU A 128 1.84 -0.04 4.80
N ALA A 129 1.50 1.20 5.17
CA ALA A 129 0.89 1.50 6.45
C ALA A 129 -0.52 0.88 6.60
N GLU A 130 -1.20 0.59 5.49
CA GLU A 130 -2.53 -0.04 5.54
C GLU A 130 -2.49 -1.46 6.12
N ILE A 131 -1.30 -2.10 6.15
CA ILE A 131 -1.14 -3.43 6.77
C ILE A 131 -1.53 -3.41 8.26
N THR A 132 -1.31 -2.30 8.96
CA THR A 132 -1.68 -2.16 10.37
C THR A 132 -3.15 -2.50 10.57
N ARG A 133 -4.04 -1.87 9.78
CA ARG A 133 -5.48 -2.10 9.86
C ARG A 133 -5.89 -3.49 9.35
N HIS A 134 -5.21 -3.99 8.31
CA HIS A 134 -5.53 -5.28 7.73
C HIS A 134 -5.07 -6.46 8.58
N ALA A 135 -4.00 -6.30 9.34
CA ALA A 135 -3.39 -7.38 10.13
C ALA A 135 -3.75 -7.33 11.63
N GLU A 136 -4.41 -6.28 12.11
CA GLU A 136 -4.69 -6.04 13.52
C GLU A 136 -5.35 -7.24 14.20
N TYR A 137 -6.34 -7.86 13.57
CA TYR A 137 -7.09 -9.00 14.12
C TYR A 137 -6.27 -10.29 14.26
N PHE A 138 -5.05 -10.36 13.73
CA PHE A 138 -4.12 -11.46 14.00
C PHE A 138 -3.41 -11.32 15.35
N PHE A 139 -3.32 -10.11 15.87
CA PHE A 139 -2.56 -9.78 17.08
C PHE A 139 -3.44 -9.37 18.25
N GLN A 140 -4.67 -8.96 17.99
CA GLN A 140 -5.64 -8.51 18.96
C GLN A 140 -7.01 -9.12 18.69
N GLU A 141 -7.74 -9.43 19.74
CA GLU A 141 -9.15 -9.78 19.59
C GLU A 141 -9.96 -8.54 19.20
N PRO A 142 -10.80 -8.62 18.14
CA PRO A 142 -11.63 -7.50 17.73
C PRO A 142 -12.57 -7.03 18.86
N GLU A 143 -12.62 -5.74 19.13
CA GLU A 143 -13.54 -5.16 20.13
C GLU A 143 -15.01 -5.30 19.71
N ALA A 144 -15.29 -5.35 18.41
CA ALA A 144 -16.61 -5.53 17.83
C ALA A 144 -16.54 -6.23 16.47
N TYR A 145 -17.57 -7.01 16.19
CA TYR A 145 -17.73 -7.65 14.88
C TYR A 145 -18.75 -6.88 14.04
N ASP A 146 -18.49 -6.75 12.72
CA ASP A 146 -19.49 -6.21 11.80
C ASP A 146 -20.75 -7.08 11.80
N GLU A 147 -21.89 -6.48 12.16
CA GLU A 147 -23.16 -7.21 12.28
C GLU A 147 -23.59 -7.90 10.97
N LYS A 148 -23.33 -7.26 9.82
CA LYS A 148 -23.67 -7.84 8.52
C LYS A 148 -22.74 -8.99 8.18
N GLY A 149 -21.45 -8.84 8.45
CA GLY A 149 -20.46 -9.91 8.31
C GLY A 149 -20.78 -11.11 9.19
N LEU A 150 -21.11 -10.87 10.47
CA LEU A 150 -21.51 -11.92 11.41
C LEU A 150 -22.78 -12.66 10.96
N LYS A 151 -23.83 -11.92 10.55
CA LYS A 151 -25.07 -12.51 10.03
C LYS A 151 -24.82 -13.35 8.77
N ASN A 152 -23.89 -12.95 7.91
CA ASN A 152 -23.55 -13.72 6.71
C ASN A 152 -22.71 -14.94 7.05
N ALA A 153 -21.74 -14.84 7.95
CA ALA A 153 -20.94 -15.97 8.40
C ALA A 153 -21.82 -17.06 9.04
N LEU A 154 -22.75 -16.67 9.92
CA LEU A 154 -23.68 -17.61 10.59
C LEU A 154 -24.67 -18.31 9.65
N LYS A 155 -24.85 -17.81 8.42
CA LYS A 155 -25.65 -18.46 7.38
C LYS A 155 -24.87 -19.52 6.59
N THR A 156 -23.55 -19.58 6.76
CA THR A 156 -22.72 -20.56 6.05
C THR A 156 -23.05 -21.96 6.56
N PRO A 157 -23.52 -22.87 5.70
CA PRO A 157 -23.70 -24.26 6.09
C PRO A 157 -22.39 -24.84 6.62
N ASP A 158 -22.48 -25.68 7.65
CA ASP A 158 -21.31 -26.35 8.24
C ASP A 158 -20.22 -25.45 8.83
N LEU A 159 -20.53 -24.18 9.16
CA LEU A 159 -19.57 -23.27 9.78
C LEU A 159 -18.80 -23.88 10.97
N PRO A 160 -19.44 -24.63 11.90
CA PRO A 160 -18.71 -25.30 13.00
C PRO A 160 -17.63 -26.25 12.49
N ALA A 161 -17.93 -27.08 11.51
CA ALA A 161 -16.97 -28.03 10.94
C ALA A 161 -15.80 -27.33 10.22
N VAL A 162 -16.09 -26.23 9.53
CA VAL A 162 -15.05 -25.39 8.88
C VAL A 162 -14.13 -24.77 9.95
N VAL A 163 -14.68 -24.24 11.03
CA VAL A 163 -13.90 -23.64 12.14
C VAL A 163 -13.06 -24.70 12.84
N GLU A 164 -13.60 -25.89 13.12
CA GLU A 164 -12.85 -27.00 13.71
C GLU A 164 -11.70 -27.47 12.78
N ALA A 165 -11.95 -27.56 11.47
CA ALA A 165 -10.93 -27.95 10.50
C ALA A 165 -9.81 -26.89 10.39
N LEU A 166 -10.12 -25.61 10.53
CA LEU A 166 -9.14 -24.53 10.58
C LEU A 166 -8.33 -24.57 11.88
N ALA A 167 -8.99 -24.71 13.01
CA ALA A 167 -8.34 -24.79 14.32
C ALA A 167 -7.38 -26.00 14.44
N ALA A 168 -7.69 -27.10 13.75
CA ALA A 168 -6.81 -28.28 13.72
C ALA A 168 -5.55 -28.10 12.84
N ARG A 169 -5.48 -27.03 12.04
CA ARG A 169 -4.35 -26.71 11.15
C ARG A 169 -3.44 -25.60 11.68
N LEU A 170 -3.88 -24.91 12.70
CA LEU A 170 -3.14 -23.86 13.42
C LEU A 170 -2.37 -24.45 14.61
#